data_d7c3f04c0c0dc1005e486c4beb5d58c3
#
_entry.id   d7c3f04c0c0dc1005e486c4beb5d58c3
#
_cell.length_a   1.000
_cell.length_b   1.000
_cell.length_c   1.000
_cell.angle_alpha   90.00
_cell.angle_beta   90.00
_cell.angle_gamma   90.00
#
_symmetry.space_group_name_H-M   'P 1'
#
loop_
_entity.id
_entity.type
_entity.pdbx_description
1 polymer ?
#
loop_
_entity_poly.entity_id
_entity_poly.type
_entity_poly.pdbx_seq_one_letter_code
_entity_poly.pdbx_strand_id
1 'polypeptide(L)'
;MYPAEFYENDRGVSELWDFLEELRIKSASNKDARIQYKQIVLYIQLLQDNGTRLSENVTKHLMDGIWELRPGNNRVFYFCWRGDRFVLLHQFRKKSQKTPRREIERAKAERDDWLARKGE
;
A
#
# COMPACT_ATOMS: atom_id res chain seq x y z
N MET A 1 -1.16 8.14 -16.32
CA MET A 1 -0.96 8.14 -14.86
C MET A 1 -2.23 7.71 -14.15
N TYR A 2 -2.07 6.97 -13.06
CA TYR A 2 -3.19 6.43 -12.30
C TYR A 2 -3.25 7.10 -10.93
N PRO A 3 -4.35 7.76 -10.57
CA PRO A 3 -4.50 8.31 -9.22
C PRO A 3 -4.40 7.21 -8.17
N ALA A 4 -3.85 7.56 -7.01
CA ALA A 4 -3.78 6.65 -5.86
C ALA A 4 -4.41 7.33 -4.66
N GLU A 5 -5.31 6.62 -4.00
CA GLU A 5 -5.99 7.11 -2.81
C GLU A 5 -5.61 6.25 -1.62
N PHE A 6 -5.66 6.83 -0.44
CA PHE A 6 -5.34 6.11 0.80
C PHE A 6 -6.64 5.63 1.43
N TYR A 7 -6.69 4.34 1.73
CA TYR A 7 -7.82 3.80 2.49
C TYR A 7 -7.88 4.50 3.85
N GLU A 8 -9.07 4.93 4.22
CA GLU A 8 -9.36 5.43 5.56
C GLU A 8 -10.57 4.67 6.09
N ASN A 9 -10.58 4.41 7.40
CA ASN A 9 -11.70 3.71 8.02
C ASN A 9 -12.90 4.66 8.20
N ASP A 10 -13.95 4.18 8.84
CA ASP A 10 -15.18 4.96 9.02
C ASP A 10 -15.01 6.20 9.92
N ARG A 11 -13.87 6.29 10.62
CA ARG A 11 -13.50 7.46 11.43
C ARG A 11 -12.55 8.41 10.69
N GLY A 12 -12.28 8.15 9.43
CA GLY A 12 -11.37 8.97 8.64
C GLY A 12 -9.90 8.73 8.94
N VAL A 13 -9.55 7.59 9.56
CA VAL A 13 -8.15 7.30 9.91
C VAL A 13 -7.53 6.40 8.86
N SER A 14 -6.35 6.78 8.37
CA SER A 14 -5.53 5.96 7.49
C SER A 14 -4.24 5.59 8.24
N GLU A 15 -4.10 4.30 8.59
CA GLU A 15 -2.87 3.84 9.25
C GLU A 15 -1.65 3.97 8.34
N LEU A 16 -1.85 3.77 7.04
CA LEU A 16 -0.75 3.92 6.08
C LEU A 16 -0.29 5.36 6.00
N TRP A 17 -1.21 6.31 5.92
CA TRP A 17 -0.86 7.73 5.92
C TRP A 17 -0.09 8.10 7.19
N ASP A 18 -0.62 7.65 8.35
CA ASP A 18 0.02 7.94 9.63
C ASP A 18 1.42 7.33 9.73
N PHE A 19 1.58 6.11 9.21
CA PHE A 19 2.89 5.45 9.16
C PHE A 19 3.88 6.25 8.30
N LEU A 20 3.45 6.71 7.12
CA LEU A 20 4.30 7.50 6.24
C LEU A 20 4.68 8.84 6.87
N GLU A 21 3.75 9.49 7.54
CA GLU A 21 4.03 10.75 8.24
C GLU A 21 5.03 10.54 9.38
N GLU A 22 4.90 9.43 10.11
CA GLU A 22 5.86 9.10 11.16
C GLU A 22 7.25 8.87 10.58
N LEU A 23 7.37 8.14 9.47
CA LEU A 23 8.65 7.94 8.80
C LEU A 23 9.23 9.26 8.31
N ARG A 24 8.39 10.12 7.73
CA ARG A 24 8.83 11.42 7.22
C ARG A 24 9.42 12.26 8.35
N ILE A 25 8.75 12.33 9.48
CA ILE A 25 9.23 13.09 10.63
C ILE A 25 10.54 12.51 11.15
N LYS A 26 10.61 11.20 11.31
CA LYS A 26 11.82 10.52 11.79
C LYS A 26 12.99 10.64 10.83
N SER A 27 12.73 10.84 9.56
CA SER A 27 13.77 10.88 8.52
C SER A 27 14.77 12.02 8.74
N ALA A 28 14.40 13.05 9.50
CA ALA A 28 15.30 14.16 9.80
C ALA A 28 16.52 13.70 10.62
N SER A 29 16.37 12.67 11.46
CA SER A 29 17.43 12.22 12.35
C SER A 29 17.69 10.71 12.30
N ASN A 30 16.97 9.96 11.48
CA ASN A 30 17.10 8.51 11.42
C ASN A 30 17.27 8.06 9.96
N LYS A 31 18.43 7.46 9.67
CA LYS A 31 18.76 7.03 8.31
C LYS A 31 17.84 5.92 7.82
N ASP A 32 17.51 4.95 8.65
CA ASP A 32 16.64 3.85 8.26
C ASP A 32 15.23 4.35 7.92
N ALA A 33 14.69 5.26 8.72
CA ALA A 33 13.39 5.85 8.44
C ALA A 33 13.40 6.61 7.11
N ARG A 34 14.49 7.34 6.84
CA ARG A 34 14.64 8.08 5.59
C ARG A 34 14.66 7.14 4.38
N ILE A 35 15.38 6.03 4.49
CA ILE A 35 15.44 5.03 3.42
C ILE A 35 14.07 4.42 3.17
N GLN A 36 13.37 4.01 4.22
CA GLN A 36 12.04 3.41 4.09
C GLN A 36 11.06 4.39 3.47
N TYR A 37 11.05 5.63 3.94
CA TYR A 37 10.15 6.65 3.43
C TYR A 37 10.35 6.85 1.94
N LYS A 38 11.60 7.05 1.51
CA LYS A 38 11.92 7.27 0.10
C LYS A 38 11.55 6.09 -0.77
N GLN A 39 11.79 4.86 -0.30
CA GLN A 39 11.44 3.66 -1.05
C GLN A 39 9.94 3.52 -1.23
N ILE A 40 9.17 3.73 -0.17
CA ILE A 40 7.72 3.58 -0.24
C ILE A 40 7.14 4.63 -1.19
N VAL A 41 7.55 5.88 -1.04
CA VAL A 41 7.07 6.97 -1.90
C VAL A 41 7.43 6.71 -3.36
N LEU A 42 8.66 6.25 -3.63
CA LEU A 42 9.08 5.91 -4.98
C LEU A 42 8.23 4.80 -5.59
N TYR A 43 7.94 3.75 -4.82
CA TYR A 43 7.17 2.61 -5.33
C TYR A 43 5.71 2.99 -5.58
N ILE A 44 5.14 3.86 -4.75
CA ILE A 44 3.80 4.40 -5.02
C ILE A 44 3.83 5.21 -6.32
N GLN A 45 4.87 6.01 -6.53
CA GLN A 45 5.00 6.78 -7.77
C GLN A 45 5.14 5.87 -8.98
N LEU A 46 5.92 4.79 -8.87
CA LEU A 46 6.06 3.81 -9.95
C LEU A 46 4.70 3.19 -10.29
N LEU A 47 3.91 2.87 -9.28
CA LEU A 47 2.57 2.32 -9.50
C LEU A 47 1.69 3.33 -10.23
N GLN A 48 1.73 4.59 -9.84
CA GLN A 48 0.94 5.64 -10.48
C GLN A 48 1.36 5.85 -11.94
N ASP A 49 2.65 5.74 -12.24
CA ASP A 49 3.15 5.95 -13.59
C ASP A 49 2.94 4.77 -14.52
N ASN A 50 2.96 3.54 -13.99
CA ASN A 50 3.00 2.33 -14.81
C ASN A 50 1.83 1.38 -14.60
N GLY A 51 1.04 1.57 -13.55
CA GLY A 51 0.00 0.62 -13.19
C GLY A 51 0.63 -0.72 -12.76
N THR A 52 -0.06 -1.80 -12.99
CA THR A 52 0.38 -3.13 -12.57
C THR A 52 1.37 -3.79 -13.54
N ARG A 53 1.89 -3.05 -14.52
CA ARG A 53 2.83 -3.57 -15.52
C ARG A 53 4.27 -3.67 -15.02
N LEU A 54 4.48 -3.44 -13.74
CA LEU A 54 5.80 -3.50 -13.11
C LEU A 54 6.22 -4.95 -12.87
N SER A 55 7.53 -5.19 -12.73
CA SER A 55 8.04 -6.52 -12.44
C SER A 55 7.61 -6.99 -11.05
N GLU A 56 7.69 -8.30 -10.82
CA GLU A 56 7.32 -8.88 -9.51
C GLU A 56 8.24 -8.42 -8.37
N ASN A 57 9.39 -7.86 -8.70
CA ASN A 57 10.25 -7.26 -7.67
C ASN A 57 9.63 -6.00 -7.09
N VAL A 58 8.74 -5.35 -7.82
CA VAL A 58 8.11 -4.09 -7.42
C VAL A 58 6.69 -4.32 -6.94
N THR A 59 5.90 -5.11 -7.69
CA THR A 59 4.49 -5.36 -7.34
C THR A 59 4.08 -6.76 -7.77
N LYS A 60 3.16 -7.36 -7.00
CA LYS A 60 2.69 -8.71 -7.26
C LYS A 60 1.22 -8.84 -6.91
N HIS A 61 0.46 -9.50 -7.78
CA HIS A 61 -0.90 -9.90 -7.47
C HIS A 61 -0.88 -11.07 -6.48
N LEU A 62 -1.67 -10.99 -5.43
CA LEU A 62 -1.74 -12.04 -4.40
C LEU A 62 -2.96 -12.94 -4.59
N MET A 63 -4.15 -12.42 -4.42
CA MET A 63 -5.40 -13.14 -4.66
C MET A 63 -6.58 -12.16 -4.62
N ASP A 64 -7.68 -12.53 -5.29
CA ASP A 64 -8.95 -11.79 -5.21
C ASP A 64 -8.83 -10.30 -5.46
N GLY A 65 -7.94 -9.90 -6.37
CA GLY A 65 -7.75 -8.50 -6.72
C GLY A 65 -6.91 -7.70 -5.73
N ILE A 66 -6.35 -8.36 -4.72
CA ILE A 66 -5.43 -7.73 -3.78
C ILE A 66 -4.01 -7.87 -4.32
N TRP A 67 -3.31 -6.76 -4.39
CA TRP A 67 -1.93 -6.67 -4.83
C TRP A 67 -1.05 -6.15 -3.70
N GLU A 68 0.25 -6.37 -3.81
CA GLU A 68 1.21 -5.77 -2.88
C GLU A 68 2.30 -5.03 -3.65
N LEU A 69 2.71 -3.86 -3.13
CA LEU A 69 3.96 -3.21 -3.48
C LEU A 69 5.04 -3.73 -2.54
N ARG A 70 6.26 -3.80 -3.03
CA ARG A 70 7.37 -4.47 -2.34
C ARG A 70 8.58 -3.57 -2.10
N PRO A 71 8.42 -2.38 -1.48
CA PRO A 71 9.55 -1.48 -1.22
C PRO A 71 10.39 -1.98 -0.05
N GLY A 72 11.56 -2.59 -0.37
CA GLY A 72 12.43 -3.16 0.65
C GLY A 72 11.73 -4.28 1.40
N ASN A 73 11.73 -4.21 2.71
CA ASN A 73 11.05 -5.19 3.57
C ASN A 73 9.63 -4.76 3.94
N ASN A 74 9.18 -3.63 3.41
CA ASN A 74 7.79 -3.22 3.62
C ASN A 74 6.90 -3.80 2.52
N ARG A 75 5.65 -4.05 2.88
CA ARG A 75 4.63 -4.47 1.91
C ARG A 75 3.46 -3.52 2.05
N VAL A 76 3.00 -2.96 0.92
CA VAL A 76 1.86 -2.05 0.88
C VAL A 76 0.80 -2.71 0.03
N PHE A 77 -0.35 -3.04 0.63
CA PHE A 77 -1.44 -3.67 -0.10
C PHE A 77 -2.28 -2.62 -0.81
N TYR A 78 -2.80 -2.99 -1.98
CA TYR A 78 -3.68 -2.10 -2.74
C TYR A 78 -4.59 -2.92 -3.64
N PHE A 79 -5.61 -2.25 -4.18
CA PHE A 79 -6.47 -2.84 -5.21
C PHE A 79 -6.81 -1.77 -6.25
N CYS A 80 -7.22 -2.23 -7.43
CA CYS A 80 -7.65 -1.33 -8.50
C CYS A 80 -9.12 -0.99 -8.30
N TRP A 81 -9.44 0.30 -8.30
CA TRP A 81 -10.78 0.81 -8.08
C TRP A 81 -11.24 1.60 -9.30
N ARG A 82 -12.45 1.31 -9.76
CA ARG A 82 -13.06 1.99 -10.91
C ARG A 82 -12.24 1.93 -12.20
N GLY A 83 -11.36 0.94 -12.29
CA GLY A 83 -10.61 0.66 -13.52
C GLY A 83 -9.43 1.58 -13.79
N ASP A 84 -9.35 2.76 -13.17
CA ASP A 84 -8.33 3.74 -13.51
C ASP A 84 -7.53 4.26 -12.32
N ARG A 85 -7.78 3.77 -11.11
CA ARG A 85 -7.11 4.27 -9.91
C ARG A 85 -6.88 3.15 -8.92
N PHE A 86 -5.98 3.42 -7.96
CA PHE A 86 -5.62 2.46 -6.93
C PHE A 86 -6.00 2.98 -5.56
N VAL A 87 -6.39 2.07 -4.68
CA VAL A 87 -6.60 2.39 -3.27
C VAL A 87 -5.55 1.64 -2.47
N LEU A 88 -4.69 2.39 -1.79
CA LEU A 88 -3.62 1.84 -0.94
C LEU A 88 -4.22 1.54 0.42
N LEU A 89 -4.11 0.30 0.88
CA LEU A 89 -4.85 -0.20 2.04
C LEU A 89 -4.08 -0.05 3.34
N HIS A 90 -3.10 -0.94 3.58
CA HIS A 90 -2.24 -0.84 4.75
C HIS A 90 -0.87 -1.40 4.42
N GLN A 91 0.07 -1.19 5.32
CA GLN A 91 1.42 -1.72 5.17
C GLN A 91 1.75 -2.65 6.33
N PHE A 92 2.69 -3.57 6.09
CA PHE A 92 3.31 -4.30 7.19
C PHE A 92 4.77 -4.56 6.85
N ARG A 93 5.57 -4.82 7.88
CA ARG A 93 6.98 -5.11 7.70
C ARG A 93 7.17 -6.62 7.62
N LYS A 94 7.70 -7.08 6.50
CA LYS A 94 7.91 -8.50 6.24
C LYS A 94 8.97 -9.09 7.17
N LYS A 95 8.67 -10.25 7.75
CA LYS A 95 9.60 -10.98 8.61
C LYS A 95 9.96 -12.36 8.05
N SER A 96 9.29 -12.79 6.97
CA SER A 96 9.50 -14.08 6.34
C SER A 96 9.32 -13.96 4.85
N GLN A 97 9.59 -15.04 4.12
CA GLN A 97 9.47 -15.04 2.66
C GLN A 97 8.03 -14.86 2.19
N LYS A 98 7.08 -15.43 2.93
CA LYS A 98 5.69 -15.48 2.51
C LYS A 98 4.86 -14.42 3.22
N THR A 99 3.97 -13.75 2.46
CA THR A 99 3.01 -12.83 3.03
C THR A 99 2.01 -13.57 3.90
N PRO A 100 1.87 -13.21 5.20
CA PRO A 100 0.93 -13.90 6.07
C PRO A 100 -0.51 -13.77 5.58
N ARG A 101 -1.25 -14.87 5.67
CA ARG A 101 -2.63 -14.91 5.24
C ARG A 101 -3.51 -13.89 5.96
N ARG A 102 -3.24 -13.64 7.24
CA ARG A 102 -4.02 -12.67 8.02
C ARG A 102 -3.90 -11.26 7.46
N GLU A 103 -2.75 -10.90 6.88
CA GLU A 103 -2.57 -9.59 6.28
C GLU A 103 -3.39 -9.46 4.99
N ILE A 104 -3.44 -10.52 4.20
CA ILE A 104 -4.24 -10.54 2.98
C ILE A 104 -5.73 -10.45 3.33
N GLU A 105 -6.17 -11.19 4.34
CA GLU A 105 -7.57 -11.16 4.78
C GLU A 105 -7.95 -9.79 5.32
N ARG A 106 -7.04 -9.12 6.04
CA ARG A 106 -7.25 -7.75 6.48
C ARG A 106 -7.40 -6.81 5.30
N ALA A 107 -6.55 -6.94 4.28
CA ALA A 107 -6.62 -6.11 3.08
C ALA A 107 -7.96 -6.29 2.37
N LYS A 108 -8.44 -7.53 2.29
CA LYS A 108 -9.74 -7.81 1.68
C LYS A 108 -10.88 -7.15 2.45
N ALA A 109 -10.82 -7.21 3.78
CA ALA A 109 -11.83 -6.56 4.61
C ALA A 109 -11.82 -5.03 4.45
N GLU A 110 -10.64 -4.44 4.37
CA GLU A 110 -10.50 -3.00 4.12
C GLU A 110 -11.06 -2.61 2.75
N ARG A 111 -10.76 -3.40 1.72
CA ARG A 111 -11.33 -3.19 0.39
C ARG A 111 -12.85 -3.24 0.43
N ASP A 112 -13.40 -4.26 1.07
CA ASP A 112 -14.85 -4.43 1.12
C ASP A 112 -15.51 -3.27 1.87
N ASP A 113 -14.88 -2.79 2.93
CA ASP A 113 -15.36 -1.61 3.65
C ASP A 113 -15.33 -0.36 2.77
N TRP A 114 -14.23 -0.16 2.03
CA TRP A 114 -14.12 0.95 1.09
C TRP A 114 -15.24 0.92 0.06
N LEU A 115 -15.43 -0.24 -0.57
CA LEU A 115 -16.46 -0.40 -1.60
C LEU A 115 -17.86 -0.19 -1.05
N ALA A 116 -18.13 -0.62 0.17
CA ALA A 116 -19.44 -0.43 0.81
C ALA A 116 -19.72 1.04 1.07
N ARG A 117 -18.71 1.83 1.44
CA ARG A 117 -18.88 3.24 1.77
C ARG A 117 -18.73 4.18 0.56
N LYS A 118 -17.83 3.86 -0.36
CA LYS A 118 -17.50 4.75 -1.48
C LYS A 118 -18.14 4.31 -2.79
N GLY A 119 -18.62 3.08 -2.88
CA GLY A 119 -19.17 2.51 -4.11
C GLY A 119 -18.13 1.78 -4.94
N GLU A 120 -18.59 1.05 -5.92
CA GLU A 120 -17.72 0.24 -6.76
C GLU A 120 -17.07 0.98 -7.91
#